data_d0daae04aff730418f3c12d5eb4e7f3e
#
_entry.id   d0daae04aff730418f3c12d5eb4e7f3e
#
_cell.length_a   1.000
_cell.length_b   1.000
_cell.length_c   1.000
_cell.angle_alpha   90.00
_cell.angle_beta   90.00
_cell.angle_gamma   90.00
#
_symmetry.space_group_name_H-M   'P 1'
#
loop_
_entity.id
_entity.type
_entity.pdbx_description
1 polymer ?
#
loop_
_entity_poly.entity_id
_entity_poly.type
_entity_poly.pdbx_seq_one_letter_code
_entity_poly.pdbx_strand_id
1 'polypeptide(L)'
;MFDGGTLESDPSRYQLTKEDVGVTQLSVAAYLIVHPKGLLMWDTGAVPDTEWKPTGSPVRQRLVLADGQERIVTLTRPLAAQLLAAGHKPEDITYLALSHSHWDHTANASLFARATWLVRQLERDAMFAAKSAGTSRPATYEALRNSKAVLVTADEHDVFGDGTVIVKAAPGHTPGHQVLYVKLPETGPVVLSGDLYHYRQERTMGRYPTFEFNQEQTRASRAALEAFLSKTKANLWIQHDLTAHQSLKKAPEYYK
;
A
#
# COMPACT_ATOMS: atom_id res chain seq x y z
N MET A 1 10.57 -6.51 0.42
CA MET A 1 9.57 -5.84 -0.44
C MET A 1 9.25 -6.75 -1.62
N PHE A 2 8.00 -6.81 -2.02
CA PHE A 2 7.52 -7.52 -3.21
C PHE A 2 7.18 -6.53 -4.31
N ASP A 3 7.51 -6.88 -5.55
CA ASP A 3 7.16 -6.10 -6.72
C ASP A 3 5.71 -6.41 -7.12
N GLY A 4 4.82 -5.46 -6.95
CA GLY A 4 3.41 -5.52 -7.34
C GLY A 4 3.14 -5.05 -8.75
N GLY A 5 4.20 -4.72 -9.51
CA GLY A 5 4.13 -4.25 -10.89
C GLY A 5 4.21 -2.74 -11.07
N THR A 6 3.90 -2.30 -12.27
CA THR A 6 3.84 -0.88 -12.63
C THR A 6 2.50 -0.51 -13.24
N LEU A 7 2.01 0.69 -12.91
CA LEU A 7 0.78 1.28 -13.42
C LEU A 7 1.10 2.34 -14.48
N GLU A 8 0.30 2.41 -15.53
CA GLU A 8 0.24 3.60 -16.38
C GLU A 8 -0.57 4.69 -15.65
N SER A 9 -0.02 5.89 -15.56
CA SER A 9 -0.62 6.99 -14.82
C SER A 9 -0.58 8.29 -15.62
N ASP A 10 -1.56 9.15 -15.36
CA ASP A 10 -1.61 10.52 -15.89
C ASP A 10 -1.24 11.51 -14.77
N PRO A 11 -0.07 12.16 -14.84
CA PRO A 11 0.39 13.11 -13.83
C PRO A 11 -0.57 14.28 -13.59
N SER A 12 -1.40 14.65 -14.57
CA SER A 12 -2.36 15.74 -14.42
C SER A 12 -3.37 15.50 -13.29
N ARG A 13 -3.67 14.22 -12.98
CA ARG A 13 -4.52 13.83 -11.86
C ARG A 13 -3.92 14.19 -10.50
N TYR A 14 -2.61 14.43 -10.44
CA TYR A 14 -1.84 14.82 -9.26
C TYR A 14 -1.42 16.30 -9.31
N GLN A 15 -2.02 17.08 -10.25
CA GLN A 15 -1.67 18.48 -10.50
C GLN A 15 -0.19 18.65 -10.87
N LEU A 16 0.36 17.69 -11.61
CA LEU A 16 1.73 17.66 -12.13
C LEU A 16 1.70 17.53 -13.64
N THR A 17 2.79 17.92 -14.29
CA THR A 17 3.01 17.70 -15.74
C THR A 17 3.93 16.49 -15.95
N LYS A 18 4.04 16.03 -17.20
CA LYS A 18 4.99 14.97 -17.56
C LYS A 18 6.45 15.41 -17.35
N GLU A 19 6.71 16.69 -17.57
CA GLU A 19 8.02 17.32 -17.36
C GLU A 19 8.39 17.34 -15.87
N ASP A 20 7.40 17.61 -14.98
CA ASP A 20 7.62 17.60 -13.54
C ASP A 20 8.05 16.22 -13.03
N VAL A 21 7.40 15.15 -13.49
CA VAL A 21 7.64 13.80 -12.96
C VAL A 21 8.76 13.05 -13.68
N GLY A 22 9.03 13.36 -14.95
CA GLY A 22 9.99 12.65 -15.80
C GLY A 22 9.59 11.20 -16.13
N VAL A 23 9.04 10.45 -15.17
CA VAL A 23 8.50 9.09 -15.36
C VAL A 23 7.04 9.11 -14.98
N THR A 24 6.15 8.83 -15.95
CA THR A 24 4.70 8.86 -15.73
C THR A 24 4.15 7.59 -15.07
N GLN A 25 4.86 6.47 -15.18
CA GLN A 25 4.45 5.22 -14.56
C GLN A 25 4.64 5.26 -13.04
N LEU A 26 3.74 4.59 -12.33
CA LEU A 26 3.81 4.38 -10.89
C LEU A 26 4.21 2.93 -10.59
N SER A 27 5.00 2.72 -9.55
CA SER A 27 5.25 1.38 -9.00
C SER A 27 4.09 0.94 -8.12
N VAL A 28 3.95 -0.37 -7.95
CA VAL A 28 3.13 -0.97 -6.89
C VAL A 28 4.03 -1.80 -6.02
N ALA A 29 3.88 -1.68 -4.71
CA ALA A 29 4.68 -2.43 -3.75
C ALA A 29 3.80 -3.05 -2.68
N ALA A 30 4.19 -4.26 -2.25
CA ALA A 30 3.70 -4.88 -1.05
C ALA A 30 4.89 -5.24 -0.16
N TYR A 31 4.70 -5.25 1.15
CA TYR A 31 5.82 -5.44 2.08
C TYR A 31 5.53 -6.53 3.09
N LEU A 32 6.49 -7.42 3.29
CA LEU A 32 6.49 -8.35 4.41
C LEU A 32 7.45 -7.84 5.47
N ILE A 33 6.95 -7.61 6.67
CA ILE A 33 7.74 -7.29 7.85
C ILE A 33 7.88 -8.58 8.67
N VAL A 34 9.12 -9.06 8.77
CA VAL A 34 9.48 -10.23 9.56
C VAL A 34 9.94 -9.77 10.93
N HIS A 35 9.17 -10.11 11.96
CA HIS A 35 9.44 -9.75 13.34
C HIS A 35 9.48 -11.00 14.23
N PRO A 36 10.28 -11.05 15.33
CA PRO A 36 10.32 -12.22 16.22
C PRO A 36 8.96 -12.65 16.78
N LYS A 37 8.00 -11.72 16.89
CA LYS A 37 6.65 -11.99 17.40
C LYS A 37 5.62 -12.29 16.32
N GLY A 38 6.00 -12.35 15.02
CA GLY A 38 5.09 -12.67 13.93
C GLY A 38 5.40 -11.94 12.63
N LEU A 39 4.58 -12.18 11.63
CA LEU A 39 4.71 -11.63 10.28
C LEU A 39 3.57 -10.64 10.00
N LEU A 40 3.92 -9.43 9.53
CA LEU A 40 2.94 -8.45 9.06
C LEU A 40 3.05 -8.31 7.53
N MET A 41 1.95 -8.54 6.83
CA MET A 41 1.80 -8.17 5.43
C MET A 41 1.22 -6.77 5.33
N TRP A 42 1.91 -5.87 4.62
CA TRP A 42 1.47 -4.51 4.32
C TRP A 42 1.19 -4.36 2.84
N ASP A 43 -0.09 -4.09 2.50
CA ASP A 43 -0.65 -4.07 1.14
C ASP A 43 -0.46 -5.39 0.37
N THR A 44 -1.17 -5.56 -0.74
CA THR A 44 -1.24 -6.86 -1.42
C THR A 44 -1.21 -6.77 -2.95
N GLY A 45 -0.69 -5.65 -3.49
CA GLY A 45 -0.47 -5.48 -4.92
C GLY A 45 -1.73 -5.10 -5.71
N ALA A 46 -1.57 -5.00 -7.03
CA ALA A 46 -2.58 -4.52 -7.97
C ALA A 46 -3.26 -5.62 -8.80
N VAL A 47 -2.61 -6.75 -9.01
CA VAL A 47 -3.15 -7.85 -9.82
C VAL A 47 -3.53 -9.01 -8.91
N PRO A 48 -4.80 -9.45 -8.90
CA PRO A 48 -5.17 -10.67 -8.21
C PRO A 48 -4.42 -11.88 -8.80
N ASP A 49 -3.80 -12.68 -7.97
CA ASP A 49 -3.06 -13.88 -8.40
C ASP A 49 -3.98 -14.87 -9.15
N THR A 50 -5.28 -14.88 -8.83
CA THR A 50 -6.31 -15.68 -9.51
C THR A 50 -6.63 -15.19 -10.93
N GLU A 51 -6.31 -13.94 -11.23
CA GLU A 51 -6.54 -13.34 -12.55
C GLU A 51 -5.24 -13.22 -13.37
N TRP A 52 -4.10 -13.46 -12.75
CA TRP A 52 -2.81 -13.34 -13.43
C TRP A 52 -2.65 -14.42 -14.50
N LYS A 53 -2.38 -14.01 -15.73
CA LYS A 53 -2.22 -14.91 -16.87
C LYS A 53 -0.80 -14.77 -17.40
N PRO A 54 0.02 -15.81 -17.36
CA PRO A 54 1.42 -15.76 -17.82
C PRO A 54 1.49 -15.72 -19.37
N THR A 55 1.16 -14.58 -19.97
CA THR A 55 1.17 -14.37 -21.42
C THR A 55 2.53 -13.88 -21.95
N GLY A 56 3.50 -13.72 -21.07
CA GLY A 56 4.84 -13.21 -21.35
C GLY A 56 5.57 -12.87 -20.06
N SER A 57 6.73 -12.23 -20.16
CA SER A 57 7.46 -11.71 -19.00
C SER A 57 8.12 -10.39 -19.39
N PRO A 58 7.70 -9.26 -18.81
CA PRO A 58 6.57 -9.09 -17.87
C PRO A 58 5.20 -9.26 -18.54
N VAL A 59 4.19 -9.61 -17.73
CA VAL A 59 2.80 -9.70 -18.18
C VAL A 59 2.16 -8.32 -18.10
N ARG A 60 1.62 -7.84 -19.23
CA ARG A 60 0.81 -6.63 -19.28
C ARG A 60 -0.66 -7.01 -19.19
N GLN A 61 -1.31 -6.62 -18.11
CA GLN A 61 -2.67 -7.04 -17.80
C GLN A 61 -3.61 -5.84 -17.68
N ARG A 62 -4.82 -6.00 -18.27
CA ARG A 62 -5.93 -5.05 -18.16
C ARG A 62 -6.85 -5.48 -17.03
N LEU A 63 -7.15 -4.55 -16.14
CA LEU A 63 -8.07 -4.72 -15.03
C LEU A 63 -9.25 -3.75 -15.18
N VAL A 64 -10.43 -4.19 -14.75
CA VAL A 64 -11.64 -3.36 -14.74
C VAL A 64 -12.02 -3.10 -13.28
N LEU A 65 -12.19 -1.82 -12.92
CA LEU A 65 -12.59 -1.38 -11.58
C LEU A 65 -14.11 -1.39 -11.41
N ALA A 66 -14.59 -1.17 -10.19
CA ALA A 66 -16.00 -1.17 -9.86
C ALA A 66 -16.83 -0.10 -10.62
N ASP A 67 -16.22 1.00 -11.01
CA ASP A 67 -16.82 2.07 -11.83
C ASP A 67 -16.72 1.83 -13.35
N GLY A 68 -16.18 0.67 -13.76
CA GLY A 68 -15.94 0.32 -15.15
C GLY A 68 -14.67 0.91 -15.77
N GLN A 69 -13.92 1.71 -15.03
CA GLN A 69 -12.63 2.22 -15.51
C GLN A 69 -11.60 1.10 -15.67
N GLU A 70 -10.76 1.24 -16.68
CA GLU A 70 -9.71 0.29 -16.98
C GLU A 70 -8.37 0.77 -16.45
N ARG A 71 -7.58 -0.18 -15.99
CA ARG A 71 -6.20 0.03 -15.56
C ARG A 71 -5.28 -0.97 -16.25
N ILE A 72 -4.11 -0.51 -16.63
CA ILE A 72 -3.07 -1.36 -17.21
C ILE A 72 -1.98 -1.53 -16.18
N VAL A 73 -1.69 -2.76 -15.84
CA VAL A 73 -0.62 -3.16 -14.92
C VAL A 73 0.36 -4.06 -15.65
N THR A 74 1.65 -3.81 -15.47
CA THR A 74 2.71 -4.70 -15.93
C THR A 74 3.33 -5.37 -14.71
N LEU A 75 3.30 -6.70 -14.65
CA LEU A 75 3.74 -7.50 -13.50
C LEU A 75 4.57 -8.69 -13.97
N THR A 76 5.68 -8.96 -13.26
CA THR A 76 6.59 -10.06 -13.61
C THR A 76 6.17 -11.38 -12.98
N ARG A 77 5.72 -11.37 -11.72
CA ARG A 77 5.32 -12.56 -10.97
C ARG A 77 4.19 -12.26 -9.99
N PRO A 78 3.24 -13.20 -9.77
CA PRO A 78 2.17 -13.03 -8.80
C PRO A 78 2.70 -12.94 -7.37
N LEU A 79 1.93 -12.33 -6.47
CA LEU A 79 2.35 -12.05 -5.08
C LEU A 79 2.65 -13.33 -4.31
N ALA A 80 1.80 -14.35 -4.40
CA ALA A 80 2.01 -15.61 -3.68
C ALA A 80 3.29 -16.32 -4.12
N ALA A 81 3.66 -16.24 -5.41
CA ALA A 81 4.91 -16.82 -5.91
C ALA A 81 6.14 -16.06 -5.38
N GLN A 82 6.05 -14.74 -5.21
CA GLN A 82 7.12 -13.94 -4.62
C GLN A 82 7.24 -14.23 -3.10
N LEU A 83 6.11 -14.37 -2.40
CA LEU A 83 6.05 -14.71 -0.98
C LEU A 83 6.68 -16.09 -0.73
N LEU A 84 6.35 -17.08 -1.59
CA LEU A 84 6.93 -18.43 -1.52
C LEU A 84 8.44 -18.42 -1.76
N ALA A 85 8.91 -17.63 -2.73
CA ALA A 85 10.34 -17.47 -3.00
C ALA A 85 11.10 -16.80 -1.83
N ALA A 86 10.41 -16.04 -1.00
CA ALA A 86 10.94 -15.49 0.26
C ALA A 86 10.83 -16.47 1.44
N GLY A 87 10.38 -17.70 1.23
CA GLY A 87 10.27 -18.74 2.24
C GLY A 87 9.00 -18.71 3.10
N HIS A 88 7.96 -18.00 2.65
CA HIS A 88 6.70 -17.86 3.39
C HIS A 88 5.48 -18.20 2.54
N LYS A 89 4.36 -18.47 3.20
CA LYS A 89 3.04 -18.71 2.58
C LYS A 89 2.02 -17.74 3.18
N PRO A 90 0.87 -17.50 2.53
CA PRO A 90 -0.20 -16.66 3.08
C PRO A 90 -0.64 -17.08 4.49
N GLU A 91 -0.63 -18.39 4.78
CA GLU A 91 -1.03 -18.94 6.09
C GLU A 91 -0.06 -18.62 7.23
N ASP A 92 1.19 -18.25 6.92
CA ASP A 92 2.21 -17.88 7.92
C ASP A 92 2.00 -16.45 8.43
N ILE A 93 1.19 -15.64 7.73
CA ILE A 93 1.00 -14.23 8.04
C ILE A 93 0.14 -14.07 9.31
N THR A 94 0.71 -13.42 10.32
CA THR A 94 0.07 -13.16 11.60
C THR A 94 -0.88 -11.97 11.55
N TYR A 95 -0.42 -10.91 10.88
CA TYR A 95 -1.15 -9.65 10.74
C TYR A 95 -1.23 -9.24 9.27
N LEU A 96 -2.38 -8.70 8.88
CA LEU A 96 -2.57 -7.98 7.64
C LEU A 96 -2.86 -6.52 7.96
N ALA A 97 -2.22 -5.59 7.29
CA ALA A 97 -2.62 -4.20 7.25
C ALA A 97 -2.64 -3.72 5.80
N LEU A 98 -3.68 -3.01 5.42
CA LEU A 98 -3.78 -2.34 4.13
C LEU A 98 -3.63 -0.85 4.39
N SER A 99 -2.84 -0.15 3.57
CA SER A 99 -2.75 1.31 3.67
C SER A 99 -4.14 1.93 3.48
N HIS A 100 -4.91 1.40 2.53
CA HIS A 100 -6.29 1.78 2.25
C HIS A 100 -6.97 0.79 1.28
N SER A 101 -8.18 1.13 0.83
CA SER A 101 -9.10 0.22 0.10
C SER A 101 -8.98 0.23 -1.43
N HIS A 102 -8.07 0.99 -2.02
CA HIS A 102 -7.95 1.03 -3.47
C HIS A 102 -7.44 -0.29 -4.05
N TRP A 103 -7.80 -0.51 -5.30
CA TRP A 103 -7.64 -1.77 -6.03
C TRP A 103 -6.17 -2.24 -6.11
N ASP A 104 -5.21 -1.32 -6.18
CA ASP A 104 -3.77 -1.57 -6.31
C ASP A 104 -3.05 -1.80 -4.98
N HIS A 105 -3.79 -1.76 -3.86
CA HIS A 105 -3.34 -2.14 -2.54
C HIS A 105 -4.01 -3.41 -2.01
N THR A 106 -5.15 -3.79 -2.61
CA THR A 106 -6.02 -4.84 -2.07
C THR A 106 -6.13 -6.09 -2.93
N ALA A 107 -5.42 -6.18 -4.08
CA ALA A 107 -5.67 -7.20 -5.10
C ALA A 107 -5.62 -8.65 -4.58
N ASN A 108 -4.81 -8.93 -3.57
CA ASN A 108 -4.68 -10.26 -2.99
C ASN A 108 -5.06 -10.33 -1.50
N ALA A 109 -5.82 -9.35 -1.00
CA ALA A 109 -6.12 -9.25 0.43
C ALA A 109 -6.87 -10.48 0.96
N SER A 110 -7.76 -11.07 0.17
CA SER A 110 -8.50 -12.28 0.55
C SER A 110 -7.61 -13.51 0.82
N LEU A 111 -6.38 -13.56 0.26
CA LEU A 111 -5.42 -14.65 0.57
C LEU A 111 -5.00 -14.64 2.05
N PHE A 112 -5.05 -13.49 2.68
CA PHE A 112 -4.61 -13.27 4.06
C PHE A 112 -5.77 -13.19 5.06
N ALA A 113 -6.95 -13.69 4.71
CA ALA A 113 -8.15 -13.60 5.55
C ALA A 113 -8.04 -14.35 6.89
N ARG A 114 -7.05 -15.23 7.06
CA ARG A 114 -6.75 -15.91 8.34
C ARG A 114 -5.91 -15.06 9.29
N ALA A 115 -5.18 -14.07 8.77
CA ALA A 115 -4.42 -13.13 9.58
C ALA A 115 -5.34 -12.22 10.41
N THR A 116 -4.83 -11.66 11.51
CA THR A 116 -5.53 -10.59 12.22
C THR A 116 -5.41 -9.31 11.39
N TRP A 117 -6.53 -8.80 10.91
CA TRP A 117 -6.56 -7.60 10.08
C TRP A 117 -6.56 -6.33 10.92
N LEU A 118 -5.54 -5.50 10.75
CA LEU A 118 -5.41 -4.18 11.40
C LEU A 118 -6.03 -3.12 10.47
N VAL A 119 -7.15 -2.56 10.86
CA VAL A 119 -7.91 -1.64 10.00
C VAL A 119 -8.58 -0.53 10.82
N ARG A 120 -8.71 0.64 10.24
CA ARG A 120 -9.52 1.71 10.82
C ARG A 120 -10.99 1.49 10.52
N GLN A 121 -11.85 1.81 11.51
CA GLN A 121 -13.29 1.62 11.37
C GLN A 121 -13.83 2.29 10.10
N LEU A 122 -13.46 3.55 9.85
CA LEU A 122 -13.93 4.30 8.67
C LEU A 122 -13.51 3.65 7.35
N GLU A 123 -12.31 3.06 7.28
CA GLU A 123 -11.87 2.36 6.07
C GLU A 123 -12.66 1.05 5.88
N ARG A 124 -12.82 0.27 6.96
CA ARG A 124 -13.61 -0.96 6.92
C ARG A 124 -15.05 -0.69 6.49
N ASP A 125 -15.66 0.36 7.03
CA ASP A 125 -17.04 0.74 6.68
C ASP A 125 -17.14 1.15 5.20
N ALA A 126 -16.15 1.88 4.69
CA ALA A 126 -16.08 2.26 3.27
C ALA A 126 -15.88 1.04 2.36
N MET A 127 -15.02 0.08 2.73
CA MET A 127 -14.76 -1.15 1.97
C MET A 127 -16.03 -2.00 1.82
N PHE A 128 -16.85 -2.08 2.86
CA PHE A 128 -18.02 -2.94 2.90
C PHE A 128 -19.36 -2.20 2.82
N ALA A 129 -19.32 -0.93 2.41
CA ALA A 129 -20.51 -0.15 2.11
C ALA A 129 -21.35 -0.81 0.99
N ALA A 130 -22.66 -0.56 0.98
CA ALA A 130 -23.56 -1.09 -0.04
C ALA A 130 -23.19 -0.63 -1.47
N LYS A 131 -22.57 0.55 -1.58
CA LYS A 131 -21.98 1.05 -2.82
C LYS A 131 -20.49 1.26 -2.60
N SER A 132 -19.68 0.43 -3.24
CA SER A 132 -18.22 0.54 -3.21
C SER A 132 -17.74 1.83 -3.88
N ALA A 133 -16.61 2.36 -3.42
CA ALA A 133 -15.89 3.40 -4.16
C ALA A 133 -15.50 2.90 -5.56
N GLY A 134 -15.56 3.77 -6.57
CA GLY A 134 -15.24 3.42 -7.97
C GLY A 134 -13.83 2.86 -8.14
N THR A 135 -12.91 3.32 -7.32
CA THR A 135 -11.50 2.89 -7.27
C THR A 135 -11.26 1.57 -6.53
N SER A 136 -12.29 0.87 -6.09
CA SER A 136 -12.17 -0.40 -5.36
C SER A 136 -12.50 -1.61 -6.25
N ARG A 137 -12.08 -2.79 -5.78
CA ARG A 137 -12.45 -4.10 -6.35
C ARG A 137 -12.91 -5.04 -5.22
N PRO A 138 -14.17 -4.95 -4.75
CA PRO A 138 -14.65 -5.67 -3.56
C PRO A 138 -14.36 -7.18 -3.56
N ALA A 139 -14.42 -7.83 -4.72
CA ALA A 139 -14.13 -9.25 -4.84
C ALA A 139 -12.72 -9.63 -4.34
N THR A 140 -11.75 -8.69 -4.36
CA THR A 140 -10.35 -8.95 -3.96
C THR A 140 -10.17 -9.01 -2.44
N TYR A 141 -11.09 -8.43 -1.68
CA TYR A 141 -11.02 -8.36 -0.22
C TYR A 141 -12.29 -8.87 0.50
N GLU A 142 -13.24 -9.47 -0.22
CA GLU A 142 -14.52 -9.91 0.37
C GLU A 142 -14.32 -10.88 1.54
N ALA A 143 -13.29 -11.74 1.49
CA ALA A 143 -13.01 -12.66 2.58
C ALA A 143 -12.65 -11.97 3.91
N LEU A 144 -12.19 -10.71 3.86
CA LEU A 144 -11.88 -9.92 5.07
C LEU A 144 -13.13 -9.50 5.86
N ARG A 145 -14.31 -9.57 5.27
CA ARG A 145 -15.58 -9.27 5.96
C ARG A 145 -15.72 -10.04 7.26
N ASN A 146 -15.30 -11.30 7.25
CA ASN A 146 -15.42 -12.24 8.37
C ASN A 146 -14.08 -12.52 9.07
N SER A 147 -13.00 -11.83 8.68
CA SER A 147 -11.69 -11.98 9.32
C SER A 147 -11.69 -11.42 10.73
N LYS A 148 -10.86 -12.00 11.60
CA LYS A 148 -10.54 -11.39 12.88
C LYS A 148 -9.93 -10.01 12.61
N ALA A 149 -10.56 -8.95 13.12
CA ALA A 149 -10.09 -7.59 12.94
C ALA A 149 -9.77 -6.91 14.26
N VAL A 150 -8.73 -6.11 14.27
CA VAL A 150 -8.45 -5.11 15.30
C VAL A 150 -8.82 -3.76 14.69
N LEU A 151 -9.85 -3.14 15.24
CA LEU A 151 -10.29 -1.80 14.84
C LEU A 151 -9.37 -0.77 15.50
N VAL A 152 -8.45 -0.21 14.70
CA VAL A 152 -7.50 0.78 15.19
C VAL A 152 -8.20 2.13 15.34
N THR A 153 -8.43 2.54 16.59
CA THR A 153 -9.11 3.81 16.93
C THR A 153 -8.14 4.93 17.29
N ALA A 154 -6.98 4.57 17.85
CA ALA A 154 -5.92 5.54 18.19
C ALA A 154 -5.16 6.01 16.94
N ASP A 155 -4.51 7.16 17.04
CA ASP A 155 -3.66 7.68 15.95
C ASP A 155 -2.51 6.73 15.60
N GLU A 156 -1.99 6.03 16.59
CA GLU A 156 -0.91 5.06 16.46
C GLU A 156 -1.31 3.70 17.06
N HIS A 157 -0.89 2.62 16.40
CA HIS A 157 -1.03 1.25 16.91
C HIS A 157 0.30 0.51 16.75
N ASP A 158 0.89 0.15 17.88
CA ASP A 158 2.10 -0.67 17.93
C ASP A 158 1.74 -2.14 17.68
N VAL A 159 2.12 -2.66 16.51
CA VAL A 159 1.72 -3.99 16.05
C VAL A 159 2.25 -5.11 16.95
N PHE A 160 3.47 -4.97 17.45
CA PHE A 160 4.16 -5.99 18.24
C PHE A 160 4.41 -5.60 19.70
N GLY A 161 4.04 -4.36 20.09
CA GLY A 161 4.14 -3.85 21.46
C GLY A 161 5.56 -3.54 21.91
N ASP A 162 6.47 -3.18 20.98
CA ASP A 162 7.86 -2.84 21.28
C ASP A 162 8.37 -1.57 20.56
N GLY A 163 7.46 -0.86 19.91
CA GLY A 163 7.75 0.40 19.22
C GLY A 163 8.50 0.27 17.90
N THR A 164 8.69 -0.94 17.38
CA THR A 164 9.44 -1.16 16.13
C THR A 164 8.59 -1.11 14.89
N VAL A 165 7.30 -1.45 14.99
CA VAL A 165 6.34 -1.47 13.87
C VAL A 165 5.04 -0.80 14.29
N ILE A 166 4.77 0.39 13.72
CA ILE A 166 3.64 1.22 14.14
C ILE A 166 2.78 1.59 12.92
N VAL A 167 1.50 1.22 12.97
CA VAL A 167 0.48 1.71 12.04
C VAL A 167 0.02 3.09 12.52
N LYS A 168 0.06 4.10 11.64
CA LYS A 168 -0.32 5.48 11.98
C LYS A 168 -1.49 5.97 11.13
N ALA A 169 -2.40 6.74 11.73
CA ALA A 169 -3.46 7.42 11.01
C ALA A 169 -2.89 8.42 10.00
N ALA A 170 -3.43 8.41 8.79
CA ALA A 170 -3.14 9.39 7.75
C ALA A 170 -4.37 9.59 6.84
N PRO A 171 -5.57 9.92 7.39
CA PRO A 171 -6.79 10.02 6.62
C PRO A 171 -6.73 11.14 5.60
N GLY A 172 -7.56 11.03 4.56
CA GLY A 172 -7.73 12.08 3.54
C GLY A 172 -7.76 11.50 2.13
N HIS A 173 -6.78 10.69 1.75
CA HIS A 173 -6.81 9.96 0.48
C HIS A 173 -8.01 8.99 0.43
N THR A 174 -8.19 8.24 1.50
CA THR A 174 -9.44 7.55 1.84
C THR A 174 -9.84 7.88 3.29
N PRO A 175 -11.07 7.55 3.73
CA PRO A 175 -11.55 7.91 5.08
C PRO A 175 -10.69 7.37 6.22
N GLY A 176 -10.09 6.21 6.04
CA GLY A 176 -9.28 5.53 7.06
C GLY A 176 -7.87 5.20 6.59
N HIS A 177 -7.34 5.93 5.59
CA HIS A 177 -5.96 5.74 5.12
C HIS A 177 -4.96 5.78 6.27
N GLN A 178 -3.93 4.93 6.18
CA GLN A 178 -2.87 4.80 7.18
C GLN A 178 -1.50 4.61 6.53
N VAL A 179 -0.45 4.91 7.28
CA VAL A 179 0.96 4.70 6.92
C VAL A 179 1.62 3.76 7.91
N LEU A 180 2.73 3.13 7.50
CA LEU A 180 3.45 2.19 8.36
C LEU A 180 4.86 2.70 8.68
N TYR A 181 5.15 2.87 9.96
CA TYR A 181 6.51 3.08 10.46
C TYR A 181 7.16 1.74 10.81
N VAL A 182 8.40 1.53 10.35
CA VAL A 182 9.21 0.35 10.69
C VAL A 182 10.60 0.80 11.10
N LYS A 183 11.04 0.42 12.29
CA LYS A 183 12.39 0.68 12.79
C LYS A 183 13.28 -0.53 12.49
N LEU A 184 14.08 -0.43 11.43
CA LEU A 184 15.02 -1.47 11.01
C LEU A 184 16.35 -1.30 11.73
N PRO A 185 16.98 -2.37 12.24
CA PRO A 185 18.21 -2.27 13.06
C PRO A 185 19.42 -1.70 12.32
N GLU A 186 19.61 -2.05 11.05
CA GLU A 186 20.77 -1.65 10.24
C GLU A 186 20.46 -0.49 9.30
N THR A 187 19.27 -0.51 8.68
CA THR A 187 18.82 0.50 7.71
C THR A 187 18.35 1.79 8.38
N GLY A 188 17.98 1.70 9.65
CA GLY A 188 17.31 2.77 10.38
C GLY A 188 15.80 2.81 10.15
N PRO A 189 15.12 3.82 10.69
CA PRO A 189 13.68 3.91 10.60
C PRO A 189 13.21 4.30 9.19
N VAL A 190 12.12 3.67 8.73
CA VAL A 190 11.45 3.97 7.46
C VAL A 190 9.96 4.18 7.69
N VAL A 191 9.31 4.95 6.82
CA VAL A 191 7.86 5.05 6.74
C VAL A 191 7.42 4.66 5.34
N LEU A 192 6.48 3.71 5.24
CA LEU A 192 5.78 3.35 4.02
C LEU A 192 4.56 4.26 3.90
N SER A 193 4.50 5.06 2.82
CA SER A 193 3.56 6.17 2.71
C SER A 193 2.10 5.77 2.44
N GLY A 194 1.85 4.52 1.96
CA GLY A 194 0.63 4.29 1.19
C GLY A 194 0.50 5.35 0.10
N ASP A 195 -0.71 5.87 -0.09
CA ASP A 195 -1.04 6.90 -1.08
C ASP A 195 -1.11 8.32 -0.50
N LEU A 196 -0.45 8.53 0.64
CA LEU A 196 -0.29 9.91 1.14
C LEU A 196 0.54 10.76 0.16
N TYR A 197 1.40 10.11 -0.63
CA TYR A 197 2.11 10.63 -1.78
C TYR A 197 2.22 9.55 -2.87
N HIS A 198 2.05 9.92 -4.15
CA HIS A 198 2.24 9.03 -5.29
C HIS A 198 3.55 9.36 -6.02
N TYR A 199 3.77 10.63 -6.33
CA TYR A 199 5.01 11.13 -6.89
C TYR A 199 5.79 11.91 -5.83
N ARG A 200 7.13 11.80 -5.81
CA ARG A 200 7.96 12.63 -4.93
C ARG A 200 7.74 14.14 -5.15
N GLN A 201 7.33 14.52 -6.35
CA GLN A 201 7.04 15.90 -6.72
C GLN A 201 5.80 16.46 -6.01
N GLU A 202 4.83 15.64 -5.66
CA GLU A 202 3.71 16.08 -4.82
C GLU A 202 4.22 16.66 -3.49
N ARG A 203 5.23 15.98 -2.90
CA ARG A 203 5.85 16.43 -1.63
C ARG A 203 6.63 17.73 -1.82
N THR A 204 7.49 17.81 -2.85
CA THR A 204 8.39 18.96 -3.05
C THR A 204 7.69 20.20 -3.60
N MET A 205 6.62 20.02 -4.37
CA MET A 205 5.86 21.09 -5.03
C MET A 205 4.54 21.41 -4.31
N GLY A 206 4.19 20.69 -3.23
CA GLY A 206 2.94 20.88 -2.49
C GLY A 206 1.70 20.59 -3.33
N ARG A 207 1.75 19.58 -4.21
CA ARG A 207 0.63 19.19 -5.07
C ARG A 207 -0.19 18.07 -4.42
N TYR A 208 -1.45 17.96 -4.81
CA TYR A 208 -2.40 16.99 -4.28
C TYR A 208 -3.15 16.31 -5.42
N PRO A 209 -3.51 15.01 -5.28
CA PRO A 209 -4.41 14.36 -6.22
C PRO A 209 -5.76 15.09 -6.33
N THR A 210 -6.37 15.04 -7.51
CA THR A 210 -7.69 15.63 -7.75
C THR A 210 -8.83 14.73 -7.29
N PHE A 211 -8.52 13.54 -6.79
CA PHE A 211 -9.46 12.47 -6.40
C PHE A 211 -9.37 12.08 -4.92
N GLU A 212 -8.81 12.95 -4.08
CA GLU A 212 -8.79 12.76 -2.63
C GLU A 212 -10.22 12.68 -2.05
N PHE A 213 -10.45 11.79 -1.11
CA PHE A 213 -11.70 11.78 -0.35
C PHE A 213 -11.90 13.10 0.40
N ASN A 214 -10.83 13.61 1.02
CA ASN A 214 -10.82 14.90 1.69
C ASN A 214 -9.42 15.54 1.66
N GLN A 215 -9.22 16.51 0.78
CA GLN A 215 -7.92 17.16 0.59
C GLN A 215 -7.42 17.89 1.83
N GLU A 216 -8.31 18.44 2.66
CA GLU A 216 -7.91 19.12 3.89
C GLU A 216 -7.34 18.13 4.92
N GLN A 217 -7.98 16.96 5.05
CA GLN A 217 -7.44 15.87 5.88
C GLN A 217 -6.09 15.37 5.32
N THR A 218 -5.95 15.20 4.01
CA THR A 218 -4.66 14.82 3.40
C THR A 218 -3.58 15.86 3.74
N ARG A 219 -3.91 17.15 3.67
CA ARG A 219 -2.97 18.23 4.04
C ARG A 219 -2.53 18.11 5.50
N ALA A 220 -3.47 17.90 6.42
CA ALA A 220 -3.17 17.72 7.84
C ALA A 220 -2.33 16.46 8.08
N SER A 221 -2.67 15.35 7.42
CA SER A 221 -1.94 14.08 7.50
C SER A 221 -0.51 14.21 6.98
N ARG A 222 -0.31 14.90 5.85
CA ARG A 222 1.04 15.20 5.32
C ARG A 222 1.85 16.06 6.31
N ALA A 223 1.27 17.09 6.89
CA ALA A 223 1.95 17.93 7.87
C ALA A 223 2.36 17.11 9.13
N ALA A 224 1.46 16.27 9.63
CA ALA A 224 1.76 15.39 10.76
C ALA A 224 2.86 14.36 10.42
N LEU A 225 2.84 13.78 9.22
CA LEU A 225 3.89 12.88 8.74
C LEU A 225 5.24 13.59 8.64
N GLU A 226 5.32 14.79 8.06
CA GLU A 226 6.58 15.53 7.94
C GLU A 226 7.17 15.86 9.32
N ALA A 227 6.35 16.24 10.30
CA ALA A 227 6.78 16.44 11.67
C ALA A 227 7.31 15.13 12.30
N PHE A 228 6.63 14.01 12.05
CA PHE A 228 7.07 12.70 12.51
C PHE A 228 8.40 12.25 11.88
N LEU A 229 8.57 12.42 10.57
CA LEU A 229 9.81 12.13 9.85
C LEU A 229 10.98 12.96 10.41
N SER A 230 10.75 14.25 10.64
CA SER A 230 11.73 15.14 11.23
C SER A 230 12.17 14.70 12.64
N LYS A 231 11.20 14.30 13.49
CA LYS A 231 11.43 13.82 14.86
C LYS A 231 12.17 12.49 14.89
N THR A 232 11.77 11.53 14.07
CA THR A 232 12.29 10.15 14.09
C THR A 232 13.52 9.94 13.20
N LYS A 233 13.80 10.89 12.31
CA LYS A 233 14.79 10.77 11.22
C LYS A 233 14.50 9.61 10.28
N ALA A 234 13.22 9.22 10.16
CA ALA A 234 12.81 8.14 9.30
C ALA A 234 12.88 8.54 7.81
N ASN A 235 13.32 7.60 6.99
CA ASN A 235 13.25 7.73 5.54
C ASN A 235 11.83 7.46 5.05
N LEU A 236 11.32 8.31 4.18
CA LEU A 236 10.03 8.10 3.54
C LEU A 236 10.19 7.25 2.28
N TRP A 237 9.51 6.10 2.24
CA TRP A 237 9.38 5.27 1.05
C TRP A 237 7.98 5.48 0.46
N ILE A 238 7.93 6.21 -0.65
CA ILE A 238 6.71 6.45 -1.41
C ILE A 238 6.44 5.22 -2.27
N GLN A 239 5.33 4.51 -2.00
CA GLN A 239 5.05 3.22 -2.62
C GLN A 239 4.90 3.29 -4.14
N HIS A 240 4.45 4.41 -4.66
CA HIS A 240 4.24 4.64 -6.08
C HIS A 240 5.41 5.33 -6.81
N ASP A 241 6.47 5.73 -6.10
CA ASP A 241 7.65 6.32 -6.74
C ASP A 241 8.49 5.26 -7.46
N LEU A 242 8.24 5.08 -8.76
CA LEU A 242 8.91 4.06 -9.58
C LEU A 242 10.43 4.19 -9.56
N THR A 243 10.96 5.41 -9.58
CA THR A 243 12.41 5.64 -9.57
C THR A 243 13.05 5.15 -8.27
N ALA A 244 12.44 5.46 -7.12
CA ALA A 244 12.90 4.93 -5.83
C ALA A 244 12.70 3.41 -5.76
N HIS A 245 11.52 2.91 -6.16
CA HIS A 245 11.18 1.49 -6.16
C HIS A 245 12.20 0.64 -6.93
N GLN A 246 12.68 1.11 -8.08
CA GLN A 246 13.67 0.38 -8.89
C GLN A 246 15.00 0.19 -8.15
N SER A 247 15.39 1.10 -7.27
CA SER A 247 16.63 1.03 -6.49
C SER A 247 16.51 0.20 -5.20
N LEU A 248 15.29 -0.09 -4.73
CA LEU A 248 15.07 -0.86 -3.51
C LEU A 248 15.25 -2.37 -3.75
N LYS A 249 15.78 -3.07 -2.73
CA LYS A 249 15.89 -4.54 -2.72
C LYS A 249 14.51 -5.18 -2.77
N LYS A 250 14.35 -6.19 -3.63
CA LYS A 250 13.15 -7.03 -3.73
C LYS A 250 13.42 -8.41 -3.16
N ALA A 251 12.37 -9.08 -2.68
CA ALA A 251 12.47 -10.44 -2.21
C ALA A 251 13.12 -11.36 -3.28
N PRO A 252 14.02 -12.28 -2.87
CA PRO A 252 14.34 -12.68 -1.49
C PRO A 252 15.30 -11.76 -0.74
N GLU A 253 15.87 -10.74 -1.36
CA GLU A 253 16.68 -9.75 -0.65
C GLU A 253 15.82 -8.91 0.30
N TYR A 254 16.42 -8.44 1.40
CA TYR A 254 15.70 -7.71 2.44
C TYR A 254 16.55 -6.62 3.09
N TYR A 255 15.90 -5.80 3.88
CA TYR A 255 16.48 -4.76 4.73
C TYR A 255 16.41 -5.19 6.19
N LYS A 256 17.46 -4.87 6.94
CA LYS A 256 17.53 -5.05 8.39
C LYS A 256 17.64 -3.69 9.08
#